data_f569ac2903d2b6545c1d9e6ba1895238
#
_entry.id   f569ac2903d2b6545c1d9e6ba1895238
#
_cell.length_a   1.000
_cell.length_b   1.000
_cell.length_c   1.000
_cell.angle_alpha   90.00
_cell.angle_beta   90.00
_cell.angle_gamma   90.00
#
_symmetry.space_group_name_H-M   'P 1'
#
loop_
_entity.id
_entity.type
_entity.pdbx_description
1 polymer ?
#
loop_
_entity_poly.entity_id
_entity_poly.type
_entity_poly.pdbx_seq_one_letter_code
_entity_poly.pdbx_strand_id
1 'polypeptide(L)'
;LSAMAVFPVYAGTEKIDTVRLEFSYDKEPESGDDIGDISVRARDDSYDVDSVEYTNLEDKDVWTVGDVPEVKVELSASEGYRFSYTSKSHFKISGCDAEFKKAKIYDDGDYMEVTVELDRIGGKLEAADNLEWNDSTAEWDEVEGSKSYDVKLLRDDKTVTTVNTSNTYFDFSGYFNKEGDYTFRVRAIASYNDKAGEWSEDSSSLYVDEDEAGS
;
A
#
# COMPACT_ATOMS: atom_id res chain seq x y z
N LEU A 1 -31.11 6.21 67.94
CA LEU A 1 -31.03 6.06 66.52
C LEU A 1 -29.62 6.49 66.05
N SER A 2 -28.75 5.54 65.76
CA SER A 2 -27.41 5.76 65.25
C SER A 2 -27.49 5.80 63.70
N ALA A 3 -27.22 6.95 63.11
CA ALA A 3 -27.09 7.08 61.69
C ALA A 3 -25.75 6.51 61.23
N MET A 4 -25.77 5.37 60.54
CA MET A 4 -24.61 4.87 59.79
C MET A 4 -24.39 5.78 58.59
N ALA A 5 -23.27 6.50 58.60
CA ALA A 5 -22.80 7.20 57.41
C ALA A 5 -22.31 6.18 56.40
N VAL A 6 -23.02 6.01 55.29
CA VAL A 6 -22.54 5.26 54.13
C VAL A 6 -21.55 6.19 53.41
N PHE A 7 -20.27 5.91 53.56
CA PHE A 7 -19.24 6.52 52.75
C PHE A 7 -19.30 5.89 51.37
N PRO A 8 -19.37 6.68 50.28
CA PRO A 8 -19.22 6.11 48.96
C PRO A 8 -17.82 5.46 48.87
N VAL A 9 -17.78 4.16 48.64
CA VAL A 9 -16.56 3.48 48.24
C VAL A 9 -16.31 3.99 46.84
N TYR A 10 -15.37 4.92 46.68
CA TYR A 10 -14.79 5.18 45.39
C TYR A 10 -14.07 3.89 45.00
N ALA A 11 -14.68 3.07 44.14
CA ALA A 11 -14.00 1.98 43.45
C ALA A 11 -12.86 2.64 42.65
N GLY A 12 -11.61 2.40 43.05
CA GLY A 12 -10.46 2.94 42.34
C GLY A 12 -10.48 2.40 40.90
N THR A 13 -10.21 3.26 39.94
CA THR A 13 -10.11 2.88 38.54
C THR A 13 -9.01 1.84 38.37
N GLU A 14 -9.33 0.70 37.79
CA GLU A 14 -8.36 -0.39 37.54
C GLU A 14 -7.49 -0.03 36.33
N LYS A 15 -6.19 -0.32 36.44
CA LYS A 15 -5.25 -0.07 35.35
C LYS A 15 -5.32 -1.25 34.35
N ILE A 16 -5.49 -0.90 33.09
CA ILE A 16 -5.32 -1.84 31.98
C ILE A 16 -3.83 -2.13 31.84
N ASP A 17 -3.41 -3.34 32.22
CA ASP A 17 -2.00 -3.76 32.21
C ASP A 17 -1.53 -4.14 30.81
N THR A 18 -2.39 -4.76 30.02
CA THR A 18 -2.04 -5.23 28.67
C THR A 18 -3.16 -4.95 27.68
N VAL A 19 -2.83 -4.22 26.63
CA VAL A 19 -3.72 -4.00 25.47
C VAL A 19 -3.50 -5.11 24.45
N ARG A 20 -4.60 -5.77 24.02
CA ARG A 20 -4.60 -6.90 23.09
C ARG A 20 -5.43 -6.55 21.87
N LEU A 21 -4.79 -6.46 20.70
CA LEU A 21 -5.46 -6.13 19.44
C LEU A 21 -5.15 -7.20 18.39
N GLU A 22 -6.17 -7.57 17.63
CA GLU A 22 -6.06 -8.47 16.50
C GLU A 22 -6.51 -7.75 15.24
N PHE A 23 -5.63 -7.73 14.24
CA PHE A 23 -5.80 -7.07 12.95
C PHE A 23 -6.18 -8.07 11.88
N SER A 24 -7.07 -7.69 10.98
CA SER A 24 -7.45 -8.49 9.83
C SER A 24 -7.80 -7.59 8.64
N TYR A 25 -7.30 -7.91 7.46
CA TYR A 25 -7.79 -7.32 6.22
C TYR A 25 -9.14 -7.93 5.83
N ASP A 26 -10.03 -7.15 5.25
CA ASP A 26 -11.25 -7.66 4.64
C ASP A 26 -10.93 -8.51 3.40
N LYS A 27 -9.92 -8.11 2.63
CA LYS A 27 -9.31 -8.84 1.54
C LYS A 27 -7.79 -8.73 1.67
N GLU A 28 -7.09 -9.86 1.52
CA GLU A 28 -5.62 -9.86 1.50
C GLU A 28 -5.11 -8.89 0.43
N PRO A 29 -4.23 -7.93 0.77
CA PRO A 29 -3.77 -6.91 -0.16
C PRO A 29 -2.84 -7.49 -1.23
N GLU A 30 -3.17 -7.18 -2.49
CA GLU A 30 -2.31 -7.44 -3.65
C GLU A 30 -1.99 -6.12 -4.35
N SER A 31 -0.79 -5.99 -4.93
CA SER A 31 -0.40 -4.80 -5.70
C SER A 31 -1.37 -4.60 -6.88
N GLY A 32 -1.89 -3.37 -7.04
CA GLY A 32 -2.87 -2.99 -8.05
C GLY A 32 -4.34 -3.12 -7.61
N ASP A 33 -4.63 -3.85 -6.55
CA ASP A 33 -5.97 -3.88 -5.96
C ASP A 33 -6.27 -2.56 -5.24
N ASP A 34 -7.54 -2.17 -5.21
CA ASP A 34 -8.01 -1.05 -4.39
C ASP A 34 -7.64 -1.26 -2.91
N ILE A 35 -7.28 -0.18 -2.23
CA ILE A 35 -7.01 -0.21 -0.79
C ILE A 35 -8.31 -0.50 -0.05
N GLY A 36 -8.40 -1.72 0.49
CA GLY A 36 -9.54 -2.19 1.27
C GLY A 36 -9.45 -1.77 2.74
N ASP A 37 -10.55 -1.98 3.46
CA ASP A 37 -10.63 -1.70 4.88
C ASP A 37 -9.81 -2.70 5.71
N ILE A 38 -9.39 -2.24 6.89
CA ILE A 38 -8.79 -3.06 7.91
C ILE A 38 -9.68 -3.06 9.15
N SER A 39 -9.88 -4.24 9.71
CA SER A 39 -10.65 -4.45 10.93
C SER A 39 -9.72 -4.71 12.11
N VAL A 40 -10.04 -4.14 13.27
CA VAL A 40 -9.31 -4.37 14.51
C VAL A 40 -10.28 -4.83 15.59
N ARG A 41 -9.91 -5.89 16.28
CA ARG A 41 -10.70 -6.44 17.38
C ARG A 41 -9.96 -6.34 18.70
N ALA A 42 -10.61 -5.75 19.71
CA ALA A 42 -10.17 -5.87 21.11
C ALA A 42 -10.32 -7.32 21.58
N ARG A 43 -9.32 -7.81 22.30
CA ARG A 43 -9.33 -9.15 22.91
C ARG A 43 -9.40 -9.07 24.44
N ASP A 44 -10.07 -8.03 24.94
CA ASP A 44 -10.26 -7.75 26.35
C ASP A 44 -11.50 -6.85 26.51
N ASP A 45 -12.27 -7.02 27.56
CA ASP A 45 -13.53 -6.29 27.81
C ASP A 45 -13.30 -4.98 28.60
N SER A 46 -12.06 -4.64 28.94
CA SER A 46 -11.71 -3.42 29.69
C SER A 46 -11.58 -2.18 28.83
N TYR A 47 -11.71 -2.31 27.50
CA TYR A 47 -11.68 -1.23 26.52
C TYR A 47 -12.36 -1.63 25.22
N ASP A 48 -12.81 -0.63 24.45
CA ASP A 48 -13.42 -0.77 23.13
C ASP A 48 -12.54 -0.13 22.05
N VAL A 49 -12.70 -0.59 20.79
CA VAL A 49 -12.12 0.03 19.60
C VAL A 49 -13.12 1.03 19.03
N ASP A 50 -12.76 2.31 19.02
CA ASP A 50 -13.63 3.40 18.55
C ASP A 50 -13.44 3.68 17.07
N SER A 51 -12.19 3.72 16.60
CA SER A 51 -11.87 3.96 15.19
C SER A 51 -10.58 3.26 14.76
N VAL A 52 -10.49 3.01 13.46
CA VAL A 52 -9.32 2.41 12.80
C VAL A 52 -9.12 3.15 11.48
N GLU A 53 -7.90 3.65 11.25
CA GLU A 53 -7.57 4.34 10.00
C GLU A 53 -6.11 4.12 9.58
N TYR A 54 -5.87 4.08 8.26
CA TYR A 54 -4.52 4.18 7.73
C TYR A 54 -3.99 5.61 7.88
N THR A 55 -2.70 5.77 8.21
CA THR A 55 -2.09 7.09 8.44
C THR A 55 -1.05 7.48 7.39
N ASN A 56 -0.75 6.61 6.44
CA ASN A 56 0.27 6.84 5.43
C ASN A 56 -0.15 6.43 4.00
N LEU A 57 -1.46 6.27 3.78
CA LEU A 57 -2.03 5.91 2.48
C LEU A 57 -3.05 6.95 1.97
N GLU A 58 -3.04 8.17 2.52
CA GLU A 58 -4.06 9.20 2.26
C GLU A 58 -4.15 9.63 0.78
N ASP A 59 -3.04 9.54 0.04
CA ASP A 59 -2.95 9.94 -1.37
C ASP A 59 -2.92 8.72 -2.32
N LYS A 60 -3.30 7.53 -1.82
CA LYS A 60 -3.26 6.29 -2.59
C LYS A 60 -4.64 5.66 -2.70
N ASP A 61 -4.98 5.22 -3.91
CA ASP A 61 -6.20 4.47 -4.18
C ASP A 61 -5.95 2.95 -4.25
N VAL A 62 -4.73 2.55 -4.62
CA VAL A 62 -4.36 1.15 -4.82
C VAL A 62 -3.14 0.73 -4.02
N TRP A 63 -3.09 -0.56 -3.67
CA TRP A 63 -1.92 -1.16 -3.06
C TRP A 63 -0.74 -1.19 -4.02
N THR A 64 0.44 -0.85 -3.53
CA THR A 64 1.68 -0.89 -4.31
C THR A 64 2.70 -1.80 -3.66
N VAL A 65 3.40 -2.59 -4.45
CA VAL A 65 4.51 -3.42 -3.99
C VAL A 65 5.53 -2.57 -3.21
N GLY A 66 5.85 -2.98 -1.99
CA GLY A 66 6.78 -2.27 -1.13
C GLY A 66 6.11 -1.32 -0.11
N ASP A 67 4.81 -1.05 -0.23
CA ASP A 67 4.09 -0.29 0.80
C ASP A 67 4.16 -1.01 2.14
N VAL A 68 4.29 -0.21 3.19
CA VAL A 68 4.23 -0.67 4.59
C VAL A 68 3.10 0.12 5.25
N PRO A 69 1.89 -0.44 5.32
CA PRO A 69 0.76 0.27 5.87
C PRO A 69 0.96 0.58 7.36
N GLU A 70 0.67 1.81 7.75
CA GLU A 70 0.63 2.24 9.15
C GLU A 70 -0.82 2.49 9.55
N VAL A 71 -1.26 1.88 10.65
CA VAL A 71 -2.64 1.95 11.15
C VAL A 71 -2.66 2.60 12.53
N LYS A 72 -3.52 3.59 12.67
CA LYS A 72 -3.89 4.19 13.95
C LYS A 72 -5.20 3.58 14.44
N VAL A 73 -5.22 3.15 15.69
CA VAL A 73 -6.39 2.62 16.40
C VAL A 73 -6.69 3.53 17.58
N GLU A 74 -7.90 4.02 17.66
CA GLU A 74 -8.39 4.77 18.82
C GLU A 74 -9.18 3.84 19.74
N LEU A 75 -8.87 3.90 21.03
CA LEU A 75 -9.45 3.05 22.05
C LEU A 75 -10.06 3.90 23.16
N SER A 76 -11.21 3.47 23.70
CA SER A 76 -11.80 4.01 24.91
C SER A 76 -11.80 2.98 26.04
N ALA A 77 -11.44 3.38 27.25
CA ALA A 77 -11.48 2.53 28.41
C ALA A 77 -12.94 2.32 28.87
N SER A 78 -13.29 1.09 29.20
CA SER A 78 -14.59 0.75 29.78
C SER A 78 -14.74 1.33 31.20
N GLU A 79 -15.98 1.49 31.68
CA GLU A 79 -16.26 2.02 33.02
C GLU A 79 -15.50 1.27 34.11
N GLY A 80 -14.78 2.01 34.94
CA GLY A 80 -13.95 1.45 36.02
C GLY A 80 -12.53 1.09 35.63
N TYR A 81 -12.14 1.30 34.39
CA TYR A 81 -10.81 1.02 33.85
C TYR A 81 -10.12 2.28 33.36
N ARG A 82 -8.79 2.22 33.20
CA ARG A 82 -8.00 3.27 32.54
C ARG A 82 -6.72 2.74 31.92
N PHE A 83 -6.31 3.33 30.82
CA PHE A 83 -4.99 3.12 30.23
C PHE A 83 -3.91 3.78 31.12
N SER A 84 -2.78 3.09 31.29
CA SER A 84 -1.70 3.61 32.15
C SER A 84 -0.30 3.38 31.56
N TYR A 85 -0.19 2.62 30.49
CA TYR A 85 1.10 2.18 29.92
C TYR A 85 1.14 2.39 28.42
N THR A 86 2.28 2.89 27.91
CA THR A 86 2.53 3.16 26.49
C THR A 86 3.73 2.40 25.92
N SER A 87 4.46 1.64 26.76
CA SER A 87 5.62 0.88 26.30
C SER A 87 5.22 -0.41 25.61
N LYS A 88 5.98 -0.84 24.58
CA LYS A 88 5.74 -2.04 23.74
C LYS A 88 5.41 -3.30 24.56
N SER A 89 6.00 -3.45 25.74
CA SER A 89 5.78 -4.62 26.62
C SER A 89 4.34 -4.81 27.11
N HIS A 90 3.54 -3.74 27.07
CA HIS A 90 2.13 -3.75 27.48
C HIS A 90 1.16 -3.96 26.30
N PHE A 91 1.68 -4.28 25.13
CA PHE A 91 0.86 -4.52 23.94
C PHE A 91 1.08 -5.92 23.40
N LYS A 92 -0.02 -6.60 23.09
CA LYS A 92 -0.04 -7.88 22.35
C LYS A 92 -0.81 -7.66 21.07
N ILE A 93 -0.05 -7.49 19.99
CA ILE A 93 -0.56 -7.24 18.65
C ILE A 93 -0.46 -8.56 17.88
N SER A 94 -1.50 -8.87 17.10
CA SER A 94 -1.56 -10.08 16.28
C SER A 94 -2.38 -9.83 15.01
N GLY A 95 -2.20 -10.69 14.00
CA GLY A 95 -2.83 -10.57 12.68
C GLY A 95 -2.11 -9.59 11.76
N CYS A 96 -2.16 -9.83 10.47
CA CYS A 96 -1.52 -9.03 9.40
C CYS A 96 -0.03 -8.76 9.65
N ASP A 97 0.67 -9.64 10.37
CA ASP A 97 2.05 -9.46 10.85
C ASP A 97 2.32 -8.07 11.45
N ALA A 98 1.27 -7.53 12.11
CA ALA A 98 1.29 -6.19 12.68
C ALA A 98 2.29 -6.07 13.84
N GLU A 99 3.07 -4.99 13.82
CA GLU A 99 4.03 -4.65 14.87
C GLU A 99 3.68 -3.34 15.57
N PHE A 100 3.79 -3.33 16.90
CA PHE A 100 3.62 -2.12 17.71
C PHE A 100 4.67 -1.07 17.36
N LYS A 101 4.23 0.16 17.08
CA LYS A 101 5.09 1.31 16.79
C LYS A 101 5.11 2.34 17.93
N LYS A 102 3.96 2.82 18.33
CA LYS A 102 3.80 3.78 19.44
C LYS A 102 2.40 3.74 20.05
N ALA A 103 2.25 4.28 21.25
CA ALA A 103 0.97 4.56 21.85
C ALA A 103 0.99 5.92 22.58
N LYS A 104 -0.17 6.55 22.70
CA LYS A 104 -0.37 7.81 23.42
C LYS A 104 -1.67 7.76 24.20
N ILE A 105 -1.64 8.20 25.46
CA ILE A 105 -2.77 8.24 26.38
C ILE A 105 -3.29 9.68 26.46
N TYR A 106 -4.60 9.81 26.54
CA TYR A 106 -5.33 11.08 26.67
C TYR A 106 -6.34 11.00 27.82
N ASP A 107 -6.80 12.15 28.28
CA ASP A 107 -7.89 12.31 29.25
C ASP A 107 -7.72 11.43 30.51
N ASP A 108 -6.54 11.53 31.13
CA ASP A 108 -6.16 10.78 32.34
C ASP A 108 -6.28 9.25 32.26
N GLY A 109 -6.30 8.74 31.02
CA GLY A 109 -6.36 7.30 30.73
C GLY A 109 -7.70 6.81 30.20
N ASP A 110 -8.63 7.69 29.93
CA ASP A 110 -9.93 7.31 29.34
C ASP A 110 -9.78 6.91 27.86
N TYR A 111 -8.83 7.53 27.14
CA TYR A 111 -8.57 7.27 25.72
C TYR A 111 -7.10 6.94 25.45
N MET A 112 -6.89 6.13 24.39
CA MET A 112 -5.58 5.79 23.91
C MET A 112 -5.56 5.74 22.38
N GLU A 113 -4.53 6.27 21.77
CA GLU A 113 -4.16 5.98 20.38
C GLU A 113 -3.03 4.95 20.35
N VAL A 114 -3.18 3.92 19.54
CA VAL A 114 -2.15 2.92 19.28
C VAL A 114 -1.82 2.95 17.79
N THR A 115 -0.55 3.09 17.44
CA THR A 115 -0.08 3.00 16.06
C THR A 115 0.68 1.71 15.89
N VAL A 116 0.33 0.97 14.84
CA VAL A 116 1.01 -0.26 14.41
C VAL A 116 1.47 -0.12 12.97
N GLU A 117 2.47 -0.91 12.61
CA GLU A 117 2.95 -1.09 11.26
C GLU A 117 2.58 -2.51 10.82
N LEU A 118 1.97 -2.66 9.64
CA LEU A 118 1.56 -3.95 9.10
C LEU A 118 2.67 -4.53 8.21
N ASP A 119 2.50 -5.78 7.77
CA ASP A 119 3.44 -6.40 6.87
C ASP A 119 3.52 -5.63 5.53
N ARG A 120 4.68 -5.74 4.91
CA ARG A 120 4.98 -5.09 3.64
C ARG A 120 4.19 -5.74 2.51
N ILE A 121 3.55 -4.92 1.67
CA ILE A 121 2.86 -5.41 0.48
C ILE A 121 3.88 -6.05 -0.48
N GLY A 122 3.67 -7.33 -0.72
CA GLY A 122 4.49 -8.14 -1.61
C GLY A 122 4.00 -8.12 -3.06
N GLY A 123 4.56 -9.02 -3.88
CA GLY A 123 4.13 -9.21 -5.26
C GLY A 123 5.00 -8.51 -6.29
N LYS A 124 4.41 -8.21 -7.45
CA LYS A 124 5.02 -7.51 -8.58
C LYS A 124 4.15 -6.32 -8.96
N LEU A 125 4.77 -5.31 -9.57
CA LEU A 125 4.02 -4.23 -10.21
C LEU A 125 3.18 -4.80 -11.38
N GLU A 126 2.02 -4.22 -11.57
CA GLU A 126 1.14 -4.54 -12.67
C GLU A 126 1.73 -4.15 -14.02
N ALA A 127 1.11 -4.65 -15.08
CA ALA A 127 1.43 -4.26 -16.44
C ALA A 127 1.01 -2.79 -16.69
N ALA A 128 1.78 -2.08 -17.51
CA ALA A 128 1.39 -0.76 -17.96
C ALA A 128 0.18 -0.84 -18.90
N ASP A 129 -0.70 0.17 -18.80
CA ASP A 129 -1.91 0.29 -19.60
C ASP A 129 -1.84 1.47 -20.57
N ASN A 130 -2.86 1.58 -21.45
CA ASN A 130 -3.05 2.66 -22.41
C ASN A 130 -1.82 2.91 -23.29
N LEU A 131 -1.28 1.82 -23.87
CA LEU A 131 -0.15 1.89 -24.77
C LEU A 131 -0.57 2.50 -26.12
N GLU A 132 -0.01 3.64 -26.46
CA GLU A 132 -0.34 4.38 -27.68
C GLU A 132 0.92 4.80 -28.44
N TRP A 133 0.80 4.92 -29.78
CA TRP A 133 1.78 5.56 -30.62
C TRP A 133 1.41 7.03 -30.86
N ASN A 134 2.36 7.93 -30.62
CA ASN A 134 2.30 9.33 -31.03
C ASN A 134 3.46 9.56 -32.01
N ASP A 135 3.17 9.47 -33.31
CA ASP A 135 4.16 9.34 -34.39
C ASP A 135 5.15 8.17 -34.12
N SER A 136 6.43 8.47 -33.90
CA SER A 136 7.47 7.49 -33.56
C SER A 136 7.65 7.25 -32.06
N THR A 137 6.88 7.97 -31.23
CA THR A 137 6.98 7.91 -29.78
C THR A 137 5.98 6.92 -29.20
N ALA A 138 6.47 5.95 -28.47
CA ALA A 138 5.65 5.06 -27.65
C ALA A 138 5.30 5.76 -26.34
N GLU A 139 4.03 5.77 -25.96
CA GLU A 139 3.50 6.39 -24.74
C GLU A 139 2.65 5.37 -23.96
N TRP A 140 2.61 5.50 -22.62
CA TRP A 140 1.82 4.64 -21.74
C TRP A 140 1.50 5.35 -20.44
N ASP A 141 0.53 4.82 -19.69
CA ASP A 141 0.19 5.35 -18.36
C ASP A 141 1.24 4.99 -17.31
N GLU A 142 1.38 5.87 -16.32
CA GLU A 142 2.27 5.65 -15.19
C GLU A 142 1.80 4.46 -14.34
N VAL A 143 2.73 3.57 -13.98
CA VAL A 143 2.49 2.49 -13.05
C VAL A 143 2.99 2.93 -11.66
N GLU A 144 2.09 3.01 -10.70
CA GLU A 144 2.43 3.46 -9.35
C GLU A 144 3.51 2.55 -8.72
N GLY A 145 4.46 3.15 -8.03
CA GLY A 145 5.60 2.44 -7.42
C GLY A 145 6.73 2.10 -8.38
N SER A 146 6.62 2.47 -9.66
CA SER A 146 7.70 2.31 -10.62
C SER A 146 8.79 3.38 -10.45
N LYS A 147 10.03 3.04 -10.79
CA LYS A 147 11.13 4.00 -10.96
C LYS A 147 11.58 4.15 -12.41
N SER A 148 11.29 3.16 -13.22
CA SER A 148 11.63 3.12 -14.65
C SER A 148 10.83 2.03 -15.35
N TYR A 149 10.95 1.99 -16.66
CA TYR A 149 10.25 1.06 -17.53
C TYR A 149 11.24 0.39 -18.49
N ASP A 150 11.11 -0.91 -18.68
CA ASP A 150 11.69 -1.59 -19.84
C ASP A 150 10.66 -1.55 -20.95
N VAL A 151 11.05 -1.02 -22.10
CA VAL A 151 10.21 -0.91 -23.30
C VAL A 151 10.80 -1.77 -24.39
N LYS A 152 10.04 -2.78 -24.84
CA LYS A 152 10.44 -3.72 -25.88
C LYS A 152 9.77 -3.34 -27.19
N LEU A 153 10.56 -2.99 -28.19
CA LEU A 153 10.09 -2.78 -29.55
C LEU A 153 10.12 -4.09 -30.32
N LEU A 154 9.03 -4.40 -31.00
CA LEU A 154 8.89 -5.57 -31.87
C LEU A 154 8.63 -5.07 -33.30
N ARG A 155 9.05 -5.84 -34.31
CA ARG A 155 8.66 -5.72 -35.71
C ARG A 155 8.26 -7.09 -36.22
N ASP A 156 7.05 -7.19 -36.78
CA ASP A 156 6.49 -8.46 -37.24
C ASP A 156 6.63 -9.56 -36.20
N ASP A 157 6.26 -9.26 -34.93
CA ASP A 157 6.35 -10.10 -33.73
C ASP A 157 7.79 -10.47 -33.28
N LYS A 158 8.82 -9.90 -33.90
CA LYS A 158 10.22 -10.12 -33.52
C LYS A 158 10.81 -8.94 -32.78
N THR A 159 11.44 -9.20 -31.65
CA THR A 159 12.12 -8.17 -30.88
C THR A 159 13.19 -7.46 -31.71
N VAL A 160 13.08 -6.13 -31.81
CA VAL A 160 14.08 -5.25 -32.40
C VAL A 160 15.07 -4.80 -31.31
N THR A 161 14.55 -4.30 -30.22
CA THR A 161 15.34 -3.83 -29.07
C THR A 161 14.52 -3.85 -27.79
N THR A 162 15.22 -3.72 -26.65
CA THR A 162 14.61 -3.38 -25.38
C THR A 162 15.41 -2.24 -24.78
N VAL A 163 14.75 -1.15 -24.41
CA VAL A 163 15.34 0.05 -23.82
C VAL A 163 14.80 0.24 -22.41
N ASN A 164 15.51 1.00 -21.57
CA ASN A 164 15.03 1.39 -20.25
C ASN A 164 14.90 2.92 -20.20
N THR A 165 13.81 3.43 -19.66
CA THR A 165 13.53 4.85 -19.47
C THR A 165 12.84 5.10 -18.13
N SER A 166 13.07 6.27 -17.53
CA SER A 166 12.32 6.73 -16.36
C SER A 166 11.07 7.54 -16.71
N ASN A 167 10.87 7.83 -18.00
CA ASN A 167 9.68 8.54 -18.48
C ASN A 167 8.59 7.52 -18.85
N THR A 168 7.35 7.99 -19.01
CA THR A 168 6.22 7.22 -19.52
C THR A 168 6.11 7.27 -21.06
N TYR A 169 7.22 7.56 -21.71
CA TYR A 169 7.35 7.60 -23.16
C TYR A 169 8.78 7.27 -23.61
N PHE A 170 8.92 6.84 -24.88
CA PHE A 170 10.22 6.66 -25.54
C PHE A 170 10.09 6.87 -27.06
N ASP A 171 10.99 7.68 -27.64
CA ASP A 171 11.06 7.88 -29.08
C ASP A 171 11.88 6.77 -29.76
N PHE A 172 11.20 5.99 -30.61
CA PHE A 172 11.79 4.90 -31.39
C PHE A 172 12.18 5.28 -32.81
N SER A 173 12.13 6.56 -33.22
CA SER A 173 12.48 7.01 -34.59
C SER A 173 13.81 6.44 -35.08
N GLY A 174 14.84 6.40 -34.25
CA GLY A 174 16.15 5.86 -34.58
C GLY A 174 16.23 4.32 -34.69
N TYR A 175 15.14 3.60 -34.44
CA TYR A 175 15.07 2.14 -34.48
C TYR A 175 14.24 1.58 -35.63
N PHE A 176 13.57 2.45 -36.40
CA PHE A 176 12.79 2.07 -37.58
C PHE A 176 13.70 1.88 -38.80
N ASN A 177 14.47 0.81 -38.79
CA ASN A 177 15.51 0.54 -39.81
C ASN A 177 15.00 -0.27 -40.99
N LYS A 178 13.79 -0.77 -40.97
CA LYS A 178 13.20 -1.64 -42.00
C LYS A 178 11.69 -1.43 -42.02
N GLU A 179 11.12 -1.59 -43.22
CA GLU A 179 9.69 -1.68 -43.42
C GLU A 179 9.08 -2.80 -42.55
N GLY A 180 7.87 -2.59 -42.02
CA GLY A 180 7.09 -3.57 -41.28
C GLY A 180 6.12 -2.97 -40.27
N ASP A 181 5.43 -3.85 -39.59
CA ASP A 181 4.52 -3.53 -38.52
C ASP A 181 5.26 -3.52 -37.17
N TYR A 182 5.29 -2.34 -36.53
CA TYR A 182 5.92 -2.17 -35.22
C TYR A 182 4.90 -2.12 -34.11
N THR A 183 5.16 -2.87 -33.06
CA THR A 183 4.44 -2.82 -31.79
C THR A 183 5.43 -2.66 -30.65
N PHE A 184 4.94 -2.30 -29.47
CA PHE A 184 5.78 -2.29 -28.28
C PHE A 184 5.05 -2.87 -27.07
N ARG A 185 5.84 -3.31 -26.10
CA ARG A 185 5.39 -3.76 -24.77
C ARG A 185 6.17 -3.01 -23.70
N VAL A 186 5.53 -2.79 -22.56
CA VAL A 186 6.13 -2.10 -21.42
C VAL A 186 6.02 -2.97 -20.18
N ARG A 187 7.06 -2.94 -19.33
CA ARG A 187 6.97 -3.42 -17.96
C ARG A 187 7.61 -2.43 -17.02
N ALA A 188 6.98 -2.21 -15.87
CA ALA A 188 7.51 -1.33 -14.84
C ALA A 188 8.62 -2.02 -14.03
N ILE A 189 9.58 -1.23 -13.55
CA ILE A 189 10.61 -1.65 -12.61
C ILE A 189 10.32 -1.02 -11.26
N ALA A 190 10.08 -1.86 -10.24
CA ALA A 190 9.69 -1.40 -8.92
C ALA A 190 10.81 -0.59 -8.24
N SER A 191 10.45 0.57 -7.67
CA SER A 191 11.38 1.41 -6.91
C SER A 191 11.83 0.75 -5.61
N TYR A 192 10.98 -0.09 -5.01
CA TYR A 192 11.24 -0.75 -3.75
C TYR A 192 12.40 -1.77 -3.80
N ASN A 193 12.47 -2.60 -4.86
CA ASN A 193 13.37 -3.76 -4.89
C ASN A 193 14.04 -4.00 -6.24
N ASP A 194 13.91 -3.07 -7.21
CA ASP A 194 14.46 -3.15 -8.57
C ASP A 194 13.92 -4.32 -9.42
N LYS A 195 12.87 -4.99 -8.96
CA LYS A 195 12.27 -6.10 -9.69
C LYS A 195 11.37 -5.62 -10.80
N ALA A 196 11.40 -6.36 -11.91
CA ALA A 196 10.52 -6.15 -13.04
C ALA A 196 9.11 -6.66 -12.73
N GLY A 197 8.12 -5.84 -13.07
CA GLY A 197 6.71 -6.18 -13.06
C GLY A 197 6.31 -7.06 -14.25
N GLU A 198 5.01 -7.17 -14.48
CA GLU A 198 4.47 -7.91 -15.61
C GLU A 198 4.61 -7.10 -16.92
N TRP A 199 4.78 -7.81 -18.04
CA TRP A 199 4.73 -7.18 -19.36
C TRP A 199 3.29 -6.86 -19.74
N SER A 200 3.09 -5.68 -20.33
CA SER A 200 1.81 -5.33 -20.96
C SER A 200 1.50 -6.26 -22.15
N GLU A 201 0.25 -6.23 -22.60
CA GLU A 201 -0.09 -6.67 -23.94
C GLU A 201 0.65 -5.80 -25.00
N ASP A 202 0.59 -6.21 -26.27
CA ASP A 202 1.14 -5.40 -27.36
C ASP A 202 0.32 -4.11 -27.57
N SER A 203 1.02 -3.03 -27.88
CA SER A 203 0.37 -1.80 -28.39
C SER A 203 -0.38 -2.06 -29.71
N SER A 204 -1.17 -1.09 -30.15
CA SER A 204 -1.58 -1.02 -31.55
C SER A 204 -0.36 -1.04 -32.48
N SER A 205 -0.54 -1.53 -33.72
CA SER A 205 0.54 -1.55 -34.71
C SER A 205 0.76 -0.20 -35.37
N LEU A 206 2.03 0.19 -35.54
CA LEU A 206 2.49 1.29 -36.37
C LEU A 206 3.18 0.73 -37.60
N TYR A 207 2.64 0.98 -38.79
CA TYR A 207 3.30 0.55 -40.03
C TYR A 207 4.32 1.62 -40.47
N VAL A 208 5.54 1.17 -40.69
CA VAL A 208 6.65 2.00 -41.24
C VAL A 208 6.95 1.50 -42.64
N ASP A 209 6.90 2.36 -43.65
CA ASP A 209 7.20 2.00 -45.04
C ASP A 209 8.71 2.09 -45.36
N GLU A 210 9.08 1.63 -46.57
CA GLU A 210 10.50 1.59 -46.99
C GLU A 210 11.11 3.01 -47.09
N ASP A 211 10.33 4.04 -47.39
CA ASP A 211 10.80 5.44 -47.56
C ASP A 211 11.06 6.09 -46.17
N GLU A 212 10.34 5.66 -45.14
CA GLU A 212 10.47 6.12 -43.76
C GLU A 212 11.54 5.35 -43.01
N ALA A 213 11.82 4.11 -43.44
CA ALA A 213 12.80 3.23 -42.80
C ALA A 213 14.23 3.73 -43.04
N GLY A 214 14.94 4.03 -41.92
CA GLY A 214 16.34 4.43 -41.95
C GLY A 214 16.58 5.91 -42.22
N SER A 215 15.53 6.74 -42.10
CA SER A 215 15.64 8.20 -42.24
C SER A 215 16.02 8.90 -40.93
#